data_6b146b40e64df751b7659853ee225d15
#
_entry.id   6b146b40e64df751b7659853ee225d15
#
_cell.length_a   1.000
_cell.length_b   1.000
_cell.length_c   1.000
_cell.angle_alpha   90.00
_cell.angle_beta   90.00
_cell.angle_gamma   90.00
#
_symmetry.space_group_name_H-M   'P 1'
#
loop_
_entity.id
_entity.type
_entity.pdbx_description
1 polymer ?
#
loop_
_entity_poly.entity_id
_entity_poly.type
_entity_poly.pdbx_seq_one_letter_code
_entity_poly.pdbx_strand_id
1 'polypeptide(L)'
;DLHSFPTRRSSDLHSHRGSIDFNTKEAKVTLDEQGRPIDIIVRRRTRATSLIEEAMLLANECVAQLLSDAGIETAYRVHERPAPDELKDALRILRELGLVEGSLAGALVTGSSAAIQEVLEDAAGTPAELFVNTVLLRAQRRAIYLPHNDGHYALGARAYCHFTSPIRRYADLLVHRALKAQLDGNADSREQREIGRSLAQLCRSCSERERVSDGAARDSQRVKIAEDYGDRKSVV
;
A
#
# COMPACT_ATOMS: atom_id res chain seq x y z
N ASP A 1 -13.69 -32.49 -1.47
CA ASP A 1 -14.48 -31.27 -1.17
C ASP A 1 -13.64 -30.02 -1.46
N LEU A 2 -13.51 -29.71 -2.76
CA LEU A 2 -12.81 -28.49 -3.26
C LEU A 2 -13.67 -27.20 -3.16
N HIS A 3 -14.85 -27.32 -2.52
CA HIS A 3 -15.79 -26.19 -2.38
C HIS A 3 -15.67 -25.40 -1.05
N SER A 4 -14.76 -25.78 -0.17
CA SER A 4 -14.58 -25.11 1.13
C SER A 4 -13.38 -24.19 1.24
N PHE A 5 -12.68 -23.86 0.14
CA PHE A 5 -11.66 -22.81 0.19
C PHE A 5 -12.35 -21.43 0.32
N PRO A 6 -11.95 -20.63 1.29
CA PRO A 6 -12.71 -19.48 1.78
C PRO A 6 -12.57 -18.27 0.85
N THR A 7 -13.31 -18.28 -0.25
CA THR A 7 -13.40 -17.12 -1.15
C THR A 7 -14.29 -15.98 -0.62
N ARG A 8 -15.01 -16.22 0.48
CA ARG A 8 -15.71 -15.19 1.26
C ARG A 8 -14.87 -14.58 2.37
N ARG A 9 -13.76 -15.23 2.75
CA ARG A 9 -12.91 -14.80 3.87
C ARG A 9 -11.85 -13.76 3.52
N SER A 10 -11.55 -13.48 2.25
CA SER A 10 -10.57 -12.44 1.95
C SER A 10 -11.13 -11.04 2.20
N SER A 11 -12.36 -10.75 1.78
CA SER A 11 -13.05 -9.51 2.17
C SER A 11 -13.35 -9.45 3.66
N ASP A 12 -13.67 -10.60 4.28
CA ASP A 12 -13.93 -10.69 5.72
C ASP A 12 -12.65 -10.49 6.54
N LEU A 13 -11.48 -10.93 6.07
CA LEU A 13 -10.21 -10.70 6.75
C LEU A 13 -9.79 -9.23 6.71
N HIS A 14 -10.01 -8.53 5.62
CA HIS A 14 -9.77 -7.09 5.52
C HIS A 14 -10.65 -6.30 6.49
N SER A 15 -11.95 -6.57 6.50
CA SER A 15 -12.88 -5.89 7.40
C SER A 15 -12.63 -6.20 8.88
N HIS A 16 -12.26 -7.43 9.23
CA HIS A 16 -11.93 -7.80 10.62
C HIS A 16 -10.60 -7.20 11.13
N ARG A 17 -9.65 -6.90 10.24
CA ARG A 17 -8.37 -6.30 10.61
C ARG A 17 -8.40 -4.79 10.75
N GLY A 18 -9.46 -4.14 10.29
CA GLY A 18 -9.56 -2.68 10.23
C GLY A 18 -8.63 -2.08 9.17
N SER A 19 -8.35 -2.83 8.09
CA SER A 19 -7.62 -2.31 6.93
C SER A 19 -8.50 -1.35 6.13
N ILE A 20 -7.86 -0.40 5.45
CA ILE A 20 -8.52 0.54 4.56
C ILE A 20 -8.27 0.08 3.12
N ASP A 21 -9.34 -0.19 2.36
CA ASP A 21 -9.25 -0.59 0.96
C ASP A 21 -9.63 0.58 0.05
N PHE A 22 -8.61 1.28 -0.45
CA PHE A 22 -8.80 2.33 -1.45
C PHE A 22 -9.01 1.71 -2.83
N ASN A 23 -10.17 1.94 -3.43
CA ASN A 23 -10.46 1.50 -4.80
C ASN A 23 -9.77 2.41 -5.82
N THR A 24 -8.48 2.20 -6.03
CA THR A 24 -7.69 2.94 -7.03
C THR A 24 -7.71 2.20 -8.36
N LYS A 25 -8.22 2.85 -9.41
CA LYS A 25 -8.19 2.31 -10.77
C LYS A 25 -6.80 2.55 -11.36
N GLU A 26 -6.08 1.50 -11.68
CA GLU A 26 -4.79 1.57 -12.35
C GLU A 26 -4.98 1.46 -13.86
N ALA A 27 -4.66 2.54 -14.58
CA ALA A 27 -4.64 2.52 -16.02
C ALA A 27 -3.30 1.94 -16.51
N LYS A 28 -3.34 0.96 -17.40
CA LYS A 28 -2.16 0.41 -18.07
C LYS A 28 -2.17 0.83 -19.54
N VAL A 29 -1.13 1.53 -19.98
CA VAL A 29 -0.94 1.84 -21.39
C VAL A 29 -0.31 0.64 -22.09
N THR A 30 -0.94 0.15 -23.15
CA THR A 30 -0.38 -0.87 -24.03
C THR A 30 0.38 -0.18 -25.15
N LEU A 31 1.61 -0.64 -25.44
CA LEU A 31 2.48 -0.05 -26.44
C LEU A 31 2.65 -1.00 -27.62
N ASP A 32 2.85 -0.45 -28.85
CA ASP A 32 3.30 -1.20 -30.01
C ASP A 32 4.82 -1.51 -29.95
N GLU A 33 5.35 -2.19 -30.97
CA GLU A 33 6.76 -2.54 -31.06
C GLU A 33 7.67 -1.30 -31.18
N GLN A 34 7.15 -0.15 -31.58
CA GLN A 34 7.83 1.12 -31.68
C GLN A 34 7.71 1.97 -30.41
N GLY A 35 7.02 1.46 -29.36
CA GLY A 35 6.81 2.13 -28.09
C GLY A 35 5.72 3.22 -28.12
N ARG A 36 4.84 3.23 -29.13
CA ARG A 36 3.71 4.16 -29.23
C ARG A 36 2.50 3.58 -28.50
N PRO A 37 1.68 4.40 -27.85
CA PRO A 37 0.47 3.93 -27.17
C PRO A 37 -0.58 3.48 -28.19
N ILE A 38 -1.15 2.29 -27.98
CA ILE A 38 -2.21 1.73 -28.82
C ILE A 38 -3.53 1.56 -28.06
N ASP A 39 -3.47 1.42 -26.73
CA ASP A 39 -4.67 1.28 -25.92
C ASP A 39 -4.39 1.63 -24.46
N ILE A 40 -5.44 2.06 -23.74
CA ILE A 40 -5.42 2.31 -22.29
C ILE A 40 -6.41 1.38 -21.62
N ILE A 41 -5.89 0.36 -20.96
CA ILE A 41 -6.65 -0.66 -20.27
C ILE A 41 -6.75 -0.36 -18.79
N VAL A 42 -7.95 -0.26 -18.23
CA VAL A 42 -8.14 -0.21 -16.79
C VAL A 42 -8.02 -1.62 -16.22
N ARG A 43 -7.01 -1.85 -15.41
CA ARG A 43 -6.80 -3.13 -14.73
C ARG A 43 -7.95 -3.40 -13.77
N ARG A 44 -8.66 -4.52 -13.96
CA ARG A 44 -9.69 -4.99 -13.03
C ARG A 44 -9.09 -6.04 -12.09
N ARG A 45 -9.37 -5.89 -10.82
CA ARG A 45 -9.04 -6.89 -9.79
C ARG A 45 -9.87 -8.15 -10.08
N THR A 46 -9.21 -9.31 -10.18
CA THR A 46 -9.88 -10.62 -10.34
C THR A 46 -9.79 -11.40 -9.03
N ARG A 47 -10.61 -12.44 -8.87
CA ARG A 47 -10.55 -13.32 -7.68
C ARG A 47 -9.18 -13.97 -7.52
N ALA A 48 -8.52 -14.33 -8.62
CA ALA A 48 -7.20 -14.93 -8.61
C ALA A 48 -6.13 -13.92 -8.16
N THR A 49 -6.15 -12.68 -8.67
CA THR A 49 -5.22 -11.63 -8.23
C THR A 49 -5.44 -11.28 -6.78
N SER A 50 -6.69 -11.18 -6.30
CA SER A 50 -6.99 -10.93 -4.89
C SER A 50 -6.45 -12.05 -3.97
N LEU A 51 -6.58 -13.32 -4.37
CA LEU A 51 -6.05 -14.44 -3.59
C LEU A 51 -4.52 -14.36 -3.44
N ILE A 52 -3.81 -14.04 -4.53
CA ILE A 52 -2.34 -13.89 -4.49
C ILE A 52 -1.95 -12.69 -3.64
N GLU A 53 -2.65 -11.56 -3.76
CA GLU A 53 -2.43 -10.37 -2.92
C GLU A 53 -2.58 -10.70 -1.43
N GLU A 54 -3.64 -11.41 -1.05
CA GLU A 54 -3.85 -11.84 0.34
C GLU A 54 -2.75 -12.78 0.83
N ALA A 55 -2.34 -13.74 0.02
CA ALA A 55 -1.25 -14.65 0.37
C ALA A 55 0.08 -13.88 0.57
N MET A 56 0.35 -12.87 -0.27
CA MET A 56 1.52 -12.01 -0.13
C MET A 56 1.46 -11.13 1.12
N LEU A 57 0.31 -10.54 1.42
CA LEU A 57 0.08 -9.76 2.65
C LEU A 57 0.29 -10.62 3.88
N LEU A 58 -0.29 -11.82 3.91
CA LEU A 58 -0.13 -12.75 5.01
C LEU A 58 1.34 -13.17 5.23
N ALA A 59 2.05 -13.50 4.16
CA ALA A 59 3.47 -13.85 4.25
C ALA A 59 4.31 -12.69 4.78
N ASN A 60 4.08 -11.48 4.29
CA ASN A 60 4.76 -10.26 4.75
C ASN A 60 4.51 -10.01 6.24
N GLU A 61 3.26 -10.16 6.68
CA GLU A 61 2.85 -9.96 8.08
C GLU A 61 3.43 -11.02 9.01
N CYS A 62 3.35 -12.31 8.64
CA CYS A 62 3.90 -13.41 9.43
C CYS A 62 5.41 -13.27 9.65
N VAL A 63 6.16 -12.93 8.61
CA VAL A 63 7.61 -12.72 8.70
C VAL A 63 7.93 -11.51 9.57
N ALA A 64 7.21 -10.40 9.37
CA ALA A 64 7.39 -9.19 10.18
C ALA A 64 7.10 -9.46 11.67
N GLN A 65 6.02 -10.19 11.98
CA GLN A 65 5.67 -10.54 13.35
C GLN A 65 6.73 -11.42 13.99
N LEU A 66 7.19 -12.47 13.29
CA LEU A 66 8.25 -13.37 13.78
C LEU A 66 9.51 -12.60 14.15
N LEU A 67 9.96 -11.70 13.27
CA LEU A 67 11.17 -10.90 13.51
C LEU A 67 10.96 -9.87 14.63
N SER A 68 9.78 -9.24 14.69
CA SER A 68 9.41 -8.28 15.72
C SER A 68 9.33 -8.94 17.10
N ASP A 69 8.71 -10.13 17.22
CA ASP A 69 8.60 -10.88 18.48
C ASP A 69 9.98 -11.38 18.95
N ALA A 70 10.89 -11.64 18.03
CA ALA A 70 12.29 -11.96 18.34
C ALA A 70 13.16 -10.74 18.65
N GLY A 71 12.63 -9.52 18.59
CA GLY A 71 13.38 -8.28 18.83
C GLY A 71 14.41 -7.96 17.76
N ILE A 72 14.22 -8.47 16.54
CA ILE A 72 15.18 -8.32 15.45
C ILE A 72 14.87 -7.06 14.63
N GLU A 73 15.85 -6.18 14.53
CA GLU A 73 15.79 -5.04 13.62
C GLU A 73 15.91 -5.50 12.17
N THR A 74 15.02 -4.99 11.32
CA THR A 74 15.03 -5.21 9.87
C THR A 74 14.32 -4.05 9.16
N ALA A 75 14.23 -4.10 7.83
CA ALA A 75 13.49 -3.10 7.07
C ALA A 75 11.96 -3.31 7.19
N TYR A 76 11.37 -2.89 8.33
CA TYR A 76 9.93 -2.86 8.50
C TYR A 76 9.30 -1.82 7.58
N ARG A 77 8.11 -2.12 7.08
CA ARG A 77 7.28 -1.17 6.31
C ARG A 77 6.27 -0.54 7.25
N VAL A 78 6.56 0.66 7.67
CA VAL A 78 5.76 1.39 8.66
C VAL A 78 4.84 2.38 7.95
N HIS A 79 3.58 2.41 8.36
CA HIS A 79 2.60 3.39 7.93
C HIS A 79 1.95 4.00 9.15
N GLU A 80 2.30 5.25 9.42
CA GLU A 80 1.75 5.99 10.54
C GLU A 80 0.28 6.35 10.31
N ARG A 81 -0.42 6.61 11.40
CA ARG A 81 -1.77 7.17 11.36
C ARG A 81 -1.75 8.56 10.72
N PRO A 82 -2.78 8.93 9.94
CA PRO A 82 -2.91 10.28 9.38
C PRO A 82 -2.84 11.37 10.46
N ALA A 83 -2.28 12.52 10.11
CA ALA A 83 -2.31 13.65 11.01
C ALA A 83 -3.76 14.17 11.19
N PRO A 84 -4.17 14.54 12.42
CA PRO A 84 -5.53 15.02 12.66
C PRO A 84 -5.92 16.24 11.80
N ASP A 85 -4.98 17.11 11.47
CA ASP A 85 -5.26 18.29 10.66
C ASP A 85 -5.53 17.96 9.20
N GLU A 86 -4.81 16.98 8.63
CA GLU A 86 -5.07 16.45 7.28
C GLU A 86 -6.48 15.82 7.19
N LEU A 87 -6.90 15.10 8.25
CA LEU A 87 -8.23 14.51 8.32
C LEU A 87 -9.33 15.56 8.52
N LYS A 88 -9.06 16.65 9.26
CA LYS A 88 -10.01 17.79 9.39
C LYS A 88 -10.22 18.48 8.03
N ASP A 89 -9.16 18.70 7.26
CA ASP A 89 -9.25 19.28 5.93
C ASP A 89 -10.03 18.36 4.97
N ALA A 90 -9.76 17.07 4.98
CA ALA A 90 -10.52 16.09 4.22
C ALA A 90 -12.01 16.11 4.63
N LEU A 91 -12.30 16.08 5.94
CA LEU A 91 -13.66 16.14 6.46
C LEU A 91 -14.40 17.41 6.03
N ARG A 92 -13.75 18.58 6.09
CA ARG A 92 -14.35 19.85 5.64
C ARG A 92 -14.83 19.74 4.20
N ILE A 93 -13.97 19.23 3.30
CA ILE A 93 -14.30 19.05 1.89
C ILE A 93 -15.46 18.06 1.72
N LEU A 94 -15.44 16.93 2.41
CA LEU A 94 -16.50 15.91 2.32
C LEU A 94 -17.84 16.40 2.87
N ARG A 95 -17.83 17.23 3.93
CA ARG A 95 -19.05 17.86 4.50
C ARG A 95 -19.67 18.89 3.57
N GLU A 96 -18.86 19.73 2.92
CA GLU A 96 -19.36 20.74 1.96
C GLU A 96 -20.12 20.06 0.80
N LEU A 97 -19.81 18.79 0.52
CA LEU A 97 -20.48 17.98 -0.51
C LEU A 97 -21.60 17.09 0.05
N GLY A 98 -21.90 17.18 1.36
CA GLY A 98 -22.92 16.35 2.00
C GLY A 98 -22.61 14.85 2.06
N LEU A 99 -21.32 14.48 1.98
CA LEU A 99 -20.88 13.08 1.92
C LEU A 99 -20.56 12.47 3.29
N VAL A 100 -20.38 13.28 4.33
CA VAL A 100 -20.09 12.81 5.70
C VAL A 100 -20.78 13.71 6.71
N GLU A 101 -21.56 13.10 7.62
CA GLU A 101 -22.29 13.82 8.67
C GLU A 101 -22.23 13.10 10.04
N GLY A 102 -22.70 13.76 11.08
CA GLY A 102 -22.98 13.19 12.40
C GLY A 102 -21.75 12.58 13.11
N SER A 103 -21.94 11.42 13.73
CA SER A 103 -20.93 10.70 14.53
C SER A 103 -19.75 10.17 13.70
N LEU A 104 -19.99 9.85 12.43
CA LEU A 104 -18.98 9.38 11.49
C LEU A 104 -17.88 10.44 11.28
N ALA A 105 -18.27 11.71 11.23
CA ALA A 105 -17.34 12.82 11.12
C ALA A 105 -16.37 12.92 12.30
N GLY A 106 -16.83 12.69 13.53
CA GLY A 106 -15.99 12.67 14.73
C GLY A 106 -14.99 11.52 14.71
N ALA A 107 -15.44 10.33 14.33
CA ALA A 107 -14.60 9.13 14.22
C ALA A 107 -13.54 9.29 13.09
N LEU A 108 -13.89 9.93 11.97
CA LEU A 108 -12.96 10.18 10.86
C LEU A 108 -11.80 11.08 11.31
N VAL A 109 -12.08 12.20 12.02
CA VAL A 109 -11.03 13.11 12.50
C VAL A 109 -10.08 12.45 13.51
N THR A 110 -10.56 11.48 14.29
CA THR A 110 -9.69 10.72 15.20
C THR A 110 -8.83 9.68 14.49
N GLY A 111 -8.96 9.54 13.18
CA GLY A 111 -8.22 8.56 12.39
C GLY A 111 -8.71 7.13 12.62
N SER A 112 -10.01 6.94 12.82
CA SER A 112 -10.60 5.60 12.82
C SER A 112 -10.54 5.01 11.42
N SER A 113 -9.80 3.90 11.24
CA SER A 113 -9.75 3.20 9.95
C SER A 113 -11.12 2.69 9.53
N ALA A 114 -11.92 2.24 10.49
CA ALA A 114 -13.30 1.80 10.24
C ALA A 114 -14.17 2.96 9.70
N ALA A 115 -14.03 4.18 10.25
CA ALA A 115 -14.77 5.34 9.76
C ALA A 115 -14.32 5.77 8.35
N ILE A 116 -13.02 5.68 8.05
CA ILE A 116 -12.51 5.92 6.70
C ILE A 116 -13.07 4.88 5.73
N GLN A 117 -13.06 3.62 6.12
CA GLN A 117 -13.59 2.52 5.31
C GLN A 117 -15.09 2.68 5.03
N GLU A 118 -15.88 3.03 6.05
CA GLU A 118 -17.32 3.30 5.90
C GLU A 118 -17.59 4.42 4.88
N VAL A 119 -16.85 5.54 4.95
CA VAL A 119 -16.99 6.63 3.96
C VAL A 119 -16.62 6.17 2.54
N LEU A 120 -15.60 5.31 2.39
CA LEU A 120 -15.22 4.75 1.10
C LEU A 120 -16.30 3.80 0.54
N GLU A 121 -16.91 2.97 1.40
CA GLU A 121 -17.99 2.05 1.04
C GLU A 121 -19.27 2.79 0.66
N ASP A 122 -19.65 3.84 1.39
CA ASP A 122 -20.81 4.67 1.07
C ASP A 122 -20.65 5.41 -0.28
N ALA A 123 -19.41 5.77 -0.63
CA ALA A 123 -19.12 6.40 -1.91
C ALA A 123 -19.02 5.40 -3.07
N ALA A 124 -18.85 4.10 -2.79
CA ALA A 124 -18.59 3.07 -3.80
C ALA A 124 -19.73 2.97 -4.83
N GLY A 125 -19.38 2.95 -6.13
CA GLY A 125 -20.33 2.91 -7.23
C GLY A 125 -21.08 4.22 -7.50
N THR A 126 -20.84 5.28 -6.71
CA THR A 126 -21.42 6.62 -6.94
C THR A 126 -20.51 7.47 -7.84
N PRO A 127 -21.01 8.55 -8.43
CA PRO A 127 -20.17 9.53 -9.15
C PRO A 127 -19.09 10.17 -8.27
N ALA A 128 -19.25 10.18 -6.94
CA ALA A 128 -18.32 10.75 -5.97
C ALA A 128 -17.17 9.79 -5.58
N GLU A 129 -17.25 8.52 -5.93
CA GLU A 129 -16.29 7.48 -5.52
C GLU A 129 -14.83 7.90 -5.75
N LEU A 130 -14.48 8.31 -6.97
CA LEU A 130 -13.11 8.70 -7.31
C LEU A 130 -12.64 9.90 -6.50
N PHE A 131 -13.53 10.87 -6.29
CA PHE A 131 -13.23 12.08 -5.53
C PHE A 131 -12.99 11.75 -4.05
N VAL A 132 -13.89 11.00 -3.43
CA VAL A 132 -13.78 10.56 -2.01
C VAL A 132 -12.48 9.77 -1.80
N ASN A 133 -12.22 8.78 -2.66
CA ASN A 133 -10.96 8.02 -2.61
C ASN A 133 -9.74 8.94 -2.69
N THR A 134 -9.75 9.93 -3.60
CA THR A 134 -8.63 10.86 -3.78
C THR A 134 -8.42 11.74 -2.55
N VAL A 135 -9.49 12.29 -1.98
CA VAL A 135 -9.42 13.17 -0.80
C VAL A 135 -8.88 12.40 0.40
N LEU A 136 -9.45 11.23 0.70
CA LEU A 136 -9.04 10.41 1.84
C LEU A 136 -7.64 9.82 1.66
N LEU A 137 -7.26 9.41 0.44
CA LEU A 137 -5.91 8.92 0.15
C LEU A 137 -4.84 10.01 0.33
N ARG A 138 -5.13 11.25 -0.07
CA ARG A 138 -4.21 12.39 0.13
C ARG A 138 -4.00 12.75 1.59
N ALA A 139 -5.01 12.52 2.44
CA ALA A 139 -4.90 12.71 3.88
C ALA A 139 -4.05 11.63 4.57
N GLN A 140 -3.73 10.52 3.89
CA GLN A 140 -2.89 9.47 4.45
C GLN A 140 -1.41 9.86 4.47
N ARG A 141 -0.71 9.41 5.51
CA ARG A 141 0.74 9.43 5.52
C ARG A 141 1.30 8.44 4.51
N ARG A 142 2.52 8.66 4.03
CA ARG A 142 3.21 7.65 3.22
C ARG A 142 3.80 6.58 4.12
N ALA A 143 3.67 5.32 3.70
CA ALA A 143 4.45 4.26 4.30
C ALA A 143 5.94 4.44 3.96
N ILE A 144 6.81 4.16 4.92
CA ILE A 144 8.27 4.27 4.82
C ILE A 144 8.94 3.02 5.36
N TYR A 145 10.21 2.83 5.06
CA TYR A 145 11.00 1.78 5.71
C TYR A 145 11.69 2.34 6.96
N LEU A 146 11.56 1.62 8.08
CA LEU A 146 12.22 1.91 9.35
C LEU A 146 12.90 0.65 9.89
N PRO A 147 13.98 0.78 10.69
CA PRO A 147 14.68 -0.36 11.29
C PRO A 147 13.90 -1.04 12.41
N HIS A 148 12.89 -0.39 12.95
CA HIS A 148 12.02 -0.87 14.03
C HIS A 148 10.57 -0.93 13.57
N ASN A 149 9.77 -1.73 14.26
CA ASN A 149 8.36 -1.93 13.97
C ASN A 149 7.49 -0.93 14.73
N ASP A 150 6.75 -0.09 13.98
CA ASP A 150 5.70 0.82 14.50
C ASP A 150 4.32 0.49 13.92
N GLY A 151 4.18 -0.69 13.30
CA GLY A 151 2.94 -1.15 12.69
C GLY A 151 2.64 -0.51 11.32
N HIS A 152 1.53 -0.93 10.74
CA HIS A 152 1.06 -0.43 9.45
C HIS A 152 -0.42 -0.06 9.52
N TYR A 153 -0.71 1.22 9.76
CA TYR A 153 -2.07 1.72 10.00
C TYR A 153 -3.08 1.33 8.91
N ALA A 154 -2.79 1.61 7.63
CA ALA A 154 -3.74 1.33 6.55
C ALA A 154 -4.03 -0.17 6.33
N LEU A 155 -3.13 -1.07 6.74
CA LEU A 155 -3.35 -2.51 6.70
C LEU A 155 -3.93 -3.07 8.01
N GLY A 156 -4.04 -2.26 9.06
CA GLY A 156 -4.40 -2.74 10.39
C GLY A 156 -3.40 -3.75 10.97
N ALA A 157 -2.18 -3.79 10.43
CA ALA A 157 -1.18 -4.78 10.79
C ALA A 157 -0.30 -4.30 11.97
N ARG A 158 -0.12 -5.16 12.98
CA ARG A 158 0.73 -4.89 14.15
C ARG A 158 2.22 -4.85 13.79
N ALA A 159 2.63 -5.63 12.81
CA ALA A 159 3.97 -5.63 12.21
C ALA A 159 3.84 -5.91 10.72
N TYR A 160 4.60 -5.20 9.90
CA TYR A 160 4.57 -5.41 8.47
C TYR A 160 5.95 -5.17 7.87
N CYS A 161 6.34 -5.99 6.91
CA CYS A 161 7.55 -5.82 6.10
C CYS A 161 7.28 -6.24 4.66
N HIS A 162 8.14 -5.87 3.76
CA HIS A 162 8.13 -6.42 2.43
C HIS A 162 9.07 -7.62 2.38
N PHE A 163 8.55 -8.80 2.02
CA PHE A 163 9.28 -10.06 1.98
C PHE A 163 9.14 -10.78 0.62
N THR A 164 8.00 -10.60 -0.05
CA THR A 164 7.58 -11.44 -1.18
C THR A 164 8.16 -11.06 -2.54
N SER A 165 8.97 -9.99 -2.66
CA SER A 165 9.51 -9.52 -3.94
C SER A 165 10.99 -9.13 -3.89
N PRO A 166 11.92 -10.03 -3.47
CA PRO A 166 13.33 -9.70 -3.28
C PRO A 166 14.10 -9.40 -4.58
N ILE A 167 13.56 -9.79 -5.74
CA ILE A 167 14.17 -9.50 -7.06
C ILE A 167 14.19 -8.00 -7.35
N ARG A 168 13.16 -7.26 -6.95
CA ARG A 168 12.97 -5.84 -7.30
C ARG A 168 13.05 -4.88 -6.12
N ARG A 169 13.04 -5.36 -4.87
CA ARG A 169 13.10 -4.52 -3.68
C ARG A 169 14.26 -4.94 -2.77
N TYR A 170 15.18 -4.03 -2.55
CA TYR A 170 16.32 -4.28 -1.66
C TYR A 170 15.89 -4.47 -0.20
N ALA A 171 14.81 -3.80 0.24
CA ALA A 171 14.24 -4.00 1.57
C ALA A 171 13.85 -5.46 1.83
N ASP A 172 13.26 -6.15 0.85
CA ASP A 172 12.94 -7.58 0.96
C ASP A 172 14.19 -8.43 1.19
N LEU A 173 15.32 -8.12 0.52
CA LEU A 173 16.60 -8.82 0.76
C LEU A 173 17.12 -8.64 2.18
N LEU A 174 16.96 -7.45 2.77
CA LEU A 174 17.32 -7.21 4.17
C LEU A 174 16.47 -8.08 5.10
N VAL A 175 15.17 -8.17 4.85
CA VAL A 175 14.25 -9.03 5.60
C VAL A 175 14.62 -10.51 5.44
N HIS A 176 14.93 -10.97 4.21
CA HIS A 176 15.39 -12.35 3.98
C HIS A 176 16.67 -12.69 4.74
N ARG A 177 17.63 -11.77 4.79
CA ARG A 177 18.89 -11.97 5.55
C ARG A 177 18.62 -12.07 7.05
N ALA A 178 17.79 -11.17 7.59
CA ALA A 178 17.39 -11.19 8.99
C ALA A 178 16.65 -12.48 9.36
N LEU A 179 15.68 -12.89 8.54
CA LEU A 179 14.91 -14.11 8.74
C LEU A 179 15.80 -15.35 8.69
N LYS A 180 16.69 -15.45 7.69
CA LYS A 180 17.62 -16.57 7.56
C LYS A 180 18.56 -16.65 8.76
N ALA A 181 19.14 -15.52 9.19
CA ALA A 181 20.00 -15.47 10.35
C ALA A 181 19.26 -15.91 11.64
N GLN A 182 17.98 -15.54 11.79
CA GLN A 182 17.14 -15.97 12.91
C GLN A 182 16.91 -17.48 12.88
N LEU A 183 16.53 -18.03 11.74
CA LEU A 183 16.26 -19.47 11.59
C LEU A 183 17.50 -20.33 11.76
N ASP A 184 18.67 -19.85 11.33
CA ASP A 184 19.97 -20.54 11.46
C ASP A 184 20.60 -20.33 12.86
N GLY A 185 19.96 -19.59 13.78
CA GLY A 185 20.49 -19.28 15.10
C GLY A 185 21.70 -18.31 15.09
N ASN A 186 21.87 -17.56 14.02
CA ASN A 186 23.01 -16.67 13.76
C ASN A 186 22.61 -15.18 13.81
N ALA A 187 21.52 -14.83 14.49
CA ALA A 187 21.02 -13.46 14.60
C ALA A 187 22.07 -12.49 15.16
N ASP A 188 22.94 -12.96 16.06
CA ASP A 188 24.02 -12.19 16.67
C ASP A 188 25.36 -12.30 15.90
N SER A 189 25.35 -12.75 14.66
CA SER A 189 26.56 -12.86 13.85
C SER A 189 27.19 -11.48 13.58
N ARG A 190 28.51 -11.48 13.28
CA ARG A 190 29.19 -10.24 12.90
C ARG A 190 28.52 -9.57 11.69
N GLU A 191 28.11 -10.35 10.71
CA GLU A 191 27.41 -9.84 9.51
C GLU A 191 26.10 -9.11 9.88
N GLN A 192 25.27 -9.71 10.74
CA GLN A 192 24.01 -9.09 11.16
C GLN A 192 24.26 -7.80 11.95
N ARG A 193 25.27 -7.75 12.81
CA ARG A 193 25.66 -6.51 13.51
C ARG A 193 26.16 -5.42 12.56
N GLU A 194 26.87 -5.76 11.49
CA GLU A 194 27.30 -4.81 10.46
C GLU A 194 26.12 -4.26 9.67
N ILE A 195 25.16 -5.12 9.30
CA ILE A 195 23.90 -4.70 8.67
C ILE A 195 23.14 -3.76 9.61
N GLY A 196 22.97 -4.13 10.87
CA GLY A 196 22.25 -3.33 11.88
C GLY A 196 22.81 -1.91 12.01
N ARG A 197 24.13 -1.72 11.99
CA ARG A 197 24.77 -0.39 12.07
C ARG A 197 24.39 0.53 10.90
N SER A 198 24.13 -0.02 9.73
CA SER A 198 23.77 0.73 8.52
C SER A 198 22.26 0.71 8.21
N LEU A 199 21.48 -0.05 8.96
CA LEU A 199 20.09 -0.36 8.65
C LEU A 199 19.21 0.89 8.54
N ALA A 200 19.37 1.85 9.44
CA ALA A 200 18.62 3.10 9.40
C ALA A 200 18.90 3.92 8.13
N GLN A 201 20.16 3.93 7.65
CA GLN A 201 20.53 4.57 6.41
C GLN A 201 19.99 3.81 5.20
N LEU A 202 20.04 2.47 5.22
CA LEU A 202 19.50 1.62 4.17
C LEU A 202 17.98 1.79 4.04
N CYS A 203 17.26 1.83 5.15
CA CYS A 203 15.82 2.09 5.17
C CYS A 203 15.47 3.46 4.55
N ARG A 204 16.20 4.53 4.91
CA ARG A 204 16.03 5.85 4.28
C ARG A 204 16.27 5.79 2.78
N SER A 205 17.40 5.20 2.35
CA SER A 205 17.71 5.04 0.92
C SER A 205 16.65 4.25 0.17
N CYS A 206 16.11 3.16 0.75
CA CYS A 206 15.02 2.40 0.16
C CYS A 206 13.77 3.26 -0.05
N SER A 207 13.38 4.04 0.97
CA SER A 207 12.22 4.93 0.91
C SER A 207 12.38 6.07 -0.11
N GLU A 208 13.59 6.63 -0.22
CA GLU A 208 13.89 7.69 -1.20
C GLU A 208 13.88 7.15 -2.63
N ARG A 209 14.52 6.01 -2.88
CA ARG A 209 14.56 5.41 -4.21
C ARG A 209 13.19 4.91 -4.66
N GLU A 210 12.37 4.40 -3.75
CA GLU A 210 10.97 4.07 -4.05
C GLU A 210 10.21 5.31 -4.52
N ARG A 211 10.34 6.46 -3.84
CA ARG A 211 9.70 7.71 -4.26
C ARG A 211 10.13 8.18 -5.65
N VAL A 212 11.44 8.06 -5.94
CA VAL A 212 11.98 8.43 -7.26
C VAL A 212 11.45 7.48 -8.34
N SER A 213 11.44 6.18 -8.08
CA SER A 213 10.92 5.17 -9.00
C SER A 213 9.43 5.37 -9.30
N ASP A 214 8.62 5.60 -8.24
CA ASP A 214 7.19 5.86 -8.39
C ASP A 214 6.92 7.18 -9.14
N GLY A 215 7.74 8.20 -8.91
CA GLY A 215 7.67 9.46 -9.66
C GLY A 215 7.94 9.24 -11.14
N ALA A 216 9.05 8.59 -11.47
CA ALA A 216 9.43 8.30 -12.85
C ALA A 216 8.38 7.43 -13.57
N ALA A 217 7.83 6.41 -12.91
CA ALA A 217 6.78 5.56 -13.47
C ALA A 217 5.51 6.37 -13.79
N ARG A 218 5.06 7.23 -12.87
CA ARG A 218 3.90 8.11 -13.09
C ARG A 218 4.13 9.10 -14.23
N ASP A 219 5.31 9.72 -14.29
CA ASP A 219 5.61 10.69 -15.33
C ASP A 219 5.71 10.02 -16.70
N SER A 220 6.36 8.86 -16.80
CA SER A 220 6.38 8.05 -18.02
C SER A 220 4.97 7.68 -18.49
N GLN A 221 4.10 7.25 -17.56
CA GLN A 221 2.72 6.91 -17.89
C GLN A 221 1.92 8.12 -18.36
N ARG A 222 2.09 9.29 -17.71
CA ARG A 222 1.44 10.56 -18.13
C ARG A 222 1.83 10.97 -19.53
N VAL A 223 3.11 10.87 -19.90
CA VAL A 223 3.59 11.16 -21.26
C VAL A 223 2.90 10.26 -22.26
N LYS A 224 2.84 8.95 -22.00
CA LYS A 224 2.20 8.00 -22.91
C LYS A 224 0.69 8.18 -23.03
N ILE A 225 0.02 8.56 -21.97
CA ILE A 225 -1.41 8.93 -22.00
C ILE A 225 -1.60 10.20 -22.83
N ALA A 226 -0.74 11.21 -22.70
CA ALA A 226 -0.83 12.45 -23.45
C ALA A 226 -0.57 12.23 -24.96
N GLU A 227 0.35 11.36 -25.33
CA GLU A 227 0.59 10.93 -26.71
C GLU A 227 -0.68 10.28 -27.31
N ASP A 228 -1.32 9.32 -26.63
CA ASP A 228 -2.56 8.67 -27.09
C ASP A 228 -3.69 9.69 -27.32
N TYR A 229 -3.87 10.65 -26.39
CA TYR A 229 -4.86 11.72 -26.58
C TYR A 229 -4.54 12.66 -27.72
N GLY A 230 -3.27 12.95 -27.98
CA GLY A 230 -2.81 13.79 -29.11
C GLY A 230 -3.12 13.13 -30.44
N ASP A 231 -2.78 11.87 -30.59
CA ASP A 231 -3.01 11.09 -31.80
C ASP A 231 -4.51 10.92 -32.11
N ARG A 232 -5.35 10.67 -31.11
CA ARG A 232 -6.81 10.56 -31.29
C ARG A 232 -7.47 11.87 -31.73
N LYS A 233 -6.94 13.03 -31.33
CA LYS A 233 -7.44 14.36 -31.77
C LYS A 233 -7.03 14.70 -33.20
N SER A 234 -5.92 14.16 -33.71
CA SER A 234 -5.46 14.40 -35.10
C SER A 234 -6.25 13.60 -36.13
N VAL A 235 -7.09 12.65 -35.72
CA VAL A 235 -7.91 11.79 -36.61
C VAL A 235 -9.34 12.32 -36.77
N VAL A 236 -9.73 13.39 -36.09
CA VAL A 236 -11.02 14.08 -36.18
C VAL A 236 -10.86 15.43 -36.86
#